data_91bf1640fc59ec9a0e0d22f9cd1241e8
#
_entry.id   91bf1640fc59ec9a0e0d22f9cd1241e8
#
_cell.length_a   1.000
_cell.length_b   1.000
_cell.length_c   1.000
_cell.angle_alpha   90.00
_cell.angle_beta   90.00
_cell.angle_gamma   90.00
#
_symmetry.space_group_name_H-M   'P 1'
#
loop_
_entity.id
_entity.type
_entity.pdbx_description
1 polymer ?
#
loop_
_entity_poly.entity_id
_entity_poly.type
_entity_poly.pdbx_seq_one_letter_code
_entity_poly.pdbx_strand_id
1 'polypeptide(L)'
;MKRIVTIQDFSCVGSCSLTAAIPVLSAAGVECCGIPTALLSNHTGFPTFYSIDLTDELAPISDQLKREHIDFDGVYTGYIASIDQIEHIEEFIRRFRKPGDPLFIDPVMGDNGKMYAALTDDYPERMRKFIEGADIITPNITEACLLTGRSFNPCPTLHETKEMLRELCGFGVKFAVITGFSEKGQLGA
;
A
#
# COMPACT_ATOMS: atom_id res chain seq x y z
N MET A 1 -5.88 14.16 -19.20
CA MET A 1 -5.00 13.07 -18.72
C MET A 1 -5.63 12.56 -17.44
N LYS A 2 -5.62 11.25 -17.18
CA LYS A 2 -6.10 10.71 -15.90
C LYS A 2 -5.13 11.09 -14.78
N ARG A 3 -5.67 11.43 -13.61
CA ARG A 3 -4.91 11.86 -12.44
C ARG A 3 -5.08 10.84 -11.32
N ILE A 4 -3.99 10.23 -10.87
CA ILE A 4 -3.98 9.28 -9.75
C ILE A 4 -3.23 9.90 -8.58
N VAL A 5 -3.84 9.87 -7.41
CA VAL A 5 -3.13 10.19 -6.17
C VAL A 5 -2.47 8.93 -5.63
N THR A 6 -1.19 9.03 -5.25
CA THR A 6 -0.47 7.97 -4.55
C THR A 6 -0.05 8.46 -3.17
N ILE A 7 -0.40 7.69 -2.12
CA ILE A 7 -0.20 8.04 -0.71
C ILE A 7 0.72 6.99 -0.09
N GLN A 8 1.98 7.34 0.13
CA GLN A 8 3.02 6.45 0.68
C GLN A 8 4.27 7.25 1.05
N ASP A 9 5.29 6.63 1.66
CA ASP A 9 6.51 7.33 2.05
C ASP A 9 7.33 7.86 0.86
N PHE A 10 8.18 8.83 1.14
CA PHE A 10 9.19 9.34 0.22
C PHE A 10 10.58 9.05 0.78
N SER A 11 11.31 8.13 0.17
CA SER A 11 12.71 7.86 0.48
C SER A 11 13.63 8.64 -0.46
N CYS A 12 14.50 9.52 0.08
CA CYS A 12 15.42 10.32 -0.72
C CYS A 12 16.42 9.47 -1.49
N VAL A 13 16.86 8.35 -0.90
CA VAL A 13 17.74 7.38 -1.53
C VAL A 13 17.07 6.02 -1.56
N GLY A 14 16.93 5.46 -2.76
CA GLY A 14 16.27 4.20 -3.06
C GLY A 14 15.17 4.36 -4.10
N SER A 15 14.94 3.31 -4.89
CA SER A 15 13.85 3.27 -5.88
C SER A 15 12.67 2.49 -5.31
N CYS A 16 11.95 3.11 -4.37
CA CYS A 16 10.81 2.52 -3.67
C CYS A 16 9.73 3.58 -3.41
N SER A 17 8.56 3.15 -3.03
CA SER A 17 7.45 4.01 -2.63
C SER A 17 7.20 5.15 -3.64
N LEU A 18 7.07 6.41 -3.24
CA LEU A 18 6.81 7.53 -4.15
C LEU A 18 7.89 7.70 -5.23
N THR A 19 9.16 7.45 -4.92
CA THR A 19 10.25 7.58 -5.89
C THR A 19 10.22 6.53 -7.01
N ALA A 20 9.50 5.42 -6.80
CA ALA A 20 9.21 4.41 -7.82
C ALA A 20 7.84 4.64 -8.47
N ALA A 21 6.80 4.90 -7.68
CA ALA A 21 5.44 5.03 -8.18
C ALA A 21 5.27 6.22 -9.15
N ILE A 22 5.83 7.38 -8.82
CA ILE A 22 5.71 8.59 -9.64
C ILE A 22 6.26 8.38 -11.07
N PRO A 23 7.53 7.95 -11.26
CA PRO A 23 8.04 7.77 -12.63
C PRO A 23 7.34 6.64 -13.40
N VAL A 24 6.93 5.55 -12.73
CA VAL A 24 6.24 4.42 -13.38
C VAL A 24 4.86 4.85 -13.87
N LEU A 25 4.06 5.48 -13.03
CA LEU A 25 2.72 5.96 -13.40
C LEU A 25 2.80 7.08 -14.45
N SER A 26 3.77 7.99 -14.32
CA SER A 26 3.98 9.05 -15.31
C SER A 26 4.39 8.48 -16.67
N ALA A 27 5.26 7.48 -16.71
CA ALA A 27 5.63 6.79 -17.96
C ALA A 27 4.45 6.04 -18.61
N ALA A 28 3.49 5.59 -17.81
CA ALA A 28 2.23 5.00 -18.27
C ALA A 28 1.21 6.04 -18.78
N GLY A 29 1.55 7.33 -18.80
CA GLY A 29 0.68 8.40 -19.30
C GLY A 29 -0.36 8.90 -18.30
N VAL A 30 -0.13 8.68 -17.01
CA VAL A 30 -0.97 9.13 -15.89
C VAL A 30 -0.30 10.30 -15.17
N GLU A 31 -1.07 11.34 -14.82
CA GLU A 31 -0.62 12.38 -13.89
C GLU A 31 -0.59 11.78 -12.49
N CYS A 32 0.62 11.54 -11.97
CA CYS A 32 0.81 10.97 -10.65
C CYS A 32 1.01 12.07 -9.60
N CYS A 33 0.11 12.17 -8.62
CA CYS A 33 0.14 13.14 -7.53
C CYS A 33 0.57 12.42 -6.24
N GLY A 34 1.79 12.69 -5.76
CA GLY A 34 2.32 12.08 -4.55
C GLY A 34 1.92 12.83 -3.28
N ILE A 35 1.38 12.12 -2.28
CA ILE A 35 1.19 12.61 -0.91
C ILE A 35 2.10 11.77 0.00
N PRO A 36 3.15 12.36 0.59
CA PRO A 36 4.07 11.62 1.44
C PRO A 36 3.46 11.35 2.83
N THR A 37 3.53 10.10 3.28
CA THR A 37 3.20 9.69 4.66
C THR A 37 4.37 9.88 5.62
N ALA A 38 5.58 9.79 5.09
CA ALA A 38 6.83 10.04 5.79
C ALA A 38 7.91 10.49 4.79
N LEU A 39 8.90 11.24 5.28
CA LEU A 39 10.11 11.57 4.54
C LEU A 39 11.29 10.82 5.16
N LEU A 40 11.97 9.99 4.39
CA LEU A 40 13.12 9.23 4.82
C LEU A 40 14.39 9.68 4.08
N SER A 41 15.52 9.76 4.78
CA SER A 41 16.82 10.02 4.16
C SER A 41 17.22 8.92 3.16
N ASN A 42 16.86 7.69 3.46
CA ASN A 42 17.10 6.48 2.68
C ASN A 42 16.09 5.41 3.13
N HIS A 43 15.82 4.43 2.28
CA HIS A 43 14.82 3.40 2.59
C HIS A 43 15.28 2.51 3.78
N THR A 44 14.31 1.87 4.41
CA THR A 44 14.49 1.08 5.66
C THR A 44 15.35 -0.17 5.52
N GLY A 45 15.79 -0.54 4.32
CA GLY A 45 16.77 -1.61 4.09
C GLY A 45 18.22 -1.24 4.43
N PHE A 46 18.50 0.05 4.67
CA PHE A 46 19.80 0.47 5.22
C PHE A 46 19.88 0.23 6.73
N PRO A 47 21.08 0.04 7.30
CA PRO A 47 21.24 -0.18 8.75
C PRO A 47 20.71 0.96 9.62
N THR A 48 20.75 2.19 9.11
CA THR A 48 20.24 3.39 9.79
C THR A 48 19.61 4.34 8.77
N PHE A 49 18.60 5.07 9.19
CA PHE A 49 17.97 6.13 8.40
C PHE A 49 17.43 7.21 9.35
N TYR A 50 17.26 8.41 8.80
CA TYR A 50 16.51 9.48 9.45
C TYR A 50 15.12 9.55 8.82
N SER A 51 14.09 9.76 9.64
CA SER A 51 12.73 9.91 9.15
C SER A 51 11.98 11.05 9.84
N ILE A 52 11.10 11.68 9.09
CA ILE A 52 10.10 12.61 9.56
C ILE A 52 8.74 11.97 9.30
N ASP A 53 7.97 11.77 10.36
CA ASP A 53 6.56 11.35 10.25
C ASP A 53 5.72 12.53 9.78
N LEU A 54 4.81 12.30 8.83
CA LEU A 54 3.94 13.31 8.26
C LEU A 54 2.46 13.04 8.54
N THR A 55 2.15 12.28 9.59
CA THR A 55 0.77 11.95 9.97
C THR A 55 -0.09 13.21 10.15
N ASP A 56 0.41 14.18 10.90
CA ASP A 56 -0.31 15.42 11.19
C ASP A 56 -0.52 16.33 9.96
N GLU A 57 0.26 16.09 8.89
CA GLU A 57 0.18 16.88 7.65
C GLU A 57 -0.86 16.32 6.66
N LEU A 58 -1.31 15.08 6.82
CA LEU A 58 -2.25 14.45 5.88
C LEU A 58 -3.60 15.17 5.83
N ALA A 59 -4.13 15.56 6.98
CA ALA A 59 -5.40 16.29 7.04
C ALA A 59 -5.30 17.70 6.46
N PRO A 60 -4.31 18.56 6.82
CA PRO A 60 -4.10 19.88 6.20
C PRO A 60 -3.90 19.82 4.68
N ILE A 61 -3.12 18.84 4.18
CA ILE A 61 -2.94 18.61 2.73
C ILE A 61 -4.28 18.28 2.08
N SER A 62 -5.03 17.33 2.63
CA SER A 62 -6.37 16.96 2.15
C SER A 62 -7.31 18.16 2.10
N ASP A 63 -7.31 19.00 3.15
CA ASP A 63 -8.14 20.19 3.22
C ASP A 63 -7.79 21.22 2.14
N GLN A 64 -6.50 21.45 1.91
CA GLN A 64 -6.05 22.39 0.88
C GLN A 64 -6.42 21.90 -0.52
N LEU A 65 -6.19 20.62 -0.81
CA LEU A 65 -6.58 20.04 -2.10
C LEU A 65 -8.09 20.16 -2.35
N LYS A 66 -8.91 20.02 -1.31
CA LYS A 66 -10.37 20.18 -1.41
C LYS A 66 -10.77 21.62 -1.66
N ARG A 67 -10.11 22.61 -1.02
CA ARG A 67 -10.35 24.05 -1.28
C ARG A 67 -10.04 24.44 -2.72
N GLU A 68 -8.98 23.87 -3.29
CA GLU A 68 -8.56 24.10 -4.68
C GLU A 68 -9.38 23.28 -5.70
N HIS A 69 -10.42 22.56 -5.25
CA HIS A 69 -11.27 21.73 -6.10
C HIS A 69 -10.49 20.70 -6.92
N ILE A 70 -9.41 20.16 -6.35
CA ILE A 70 -8.64 19.12 -7.01
C ILE A 70 -9.41 17.80 -6.97
N ASP A 71 -9.50 17.16 -8.12
CA ASP A 71 -10.12 15.85 -8.31
C ASP A 71 -9.10 14.81 -8.74
N PHE A 72 -9.36 13.54 -8.38
CA PHE A 72 -8.57 12.38 -8.78
C PHE A 72 -9.46 11.37 -9.49
N ASP A 73 -8.86 10.58 -10.38
CA ASP A 73 -9.50 9.48 -11.11
C ASP A 73 -9.17 8.10 -10.49
N GLY A 74 -8.46 8.08 -9.37
CA GLY A 74 -8.15 6.87 -8.62
C GLY A 74 -7.17 7.14 -7.48
N VAL A 75 -7.08 6.18 -6.56
CA VAL A 75 -6.22 6.24 -5.37
C VAL A 75 -5.33 5.00 -5.33
N TYR A 76 -4.05 5.22 -5.07
CA TYR A 76 -3.07 4.16 -4.82
C TYR A 76 -2.40 4.42 -3.48
N THR A 77 -2.36 3.42 -2.59
CA THR A 77 -1.64 3.50 -1.31
C THR A 77 -0.52 2.47 -1.25
N GLY A 78 0.58 2.83 -0.59
CA GLY A 78 1.69 1.93 -0.29
C GLY A 78 1.95 1.89 1.21
N TYR A 79 3.21 2.08 1.65
CA TYR A 79 3.57 2.02 3.05
C TYR A 79 2.86 3.10 3.89
N ILE A 80 2.20 2.64 4.95
CA ILE A 80 1.50 3.44 5.95
C ILE A 80 2.10 3.10 7.31
N ALA A 81 2.63 4.10 8.03
CA ALA A 81 3.47 3.87 9.19
C ALA A 81 2.69 3.58 10.49
N SER A 82 1.39 3.89 10.55
CA SER A 82 0.60 3.76 11.78
C SER A 82 -0.90 3.58 11.50
N ILE A 83 -1.63 3.16 12.52
CA ILE A 83 -3.11 3.07 12.48
C ILE A 83 -3.73 4.46 12.29
N ASP A 84 -3.17 5.49 12.93
CA ASP A 84 -3.65 6.88 12.79
C ASP A 84 -3.54 7.36 11.34
N GLN A 85 -2.45 6.99 10.65
CA GLN A 85 -2.32 7.28 9.22
C GLN A 85 -3.38 6.57 8.38
N ILE A 86 -3.72 5.31 8.71
CA ILE A 86 -4.80 4.59 8.03
C ILE A 86 -6.11 5.39 8.15
N GLU A 87 -6.44 5.92 9.32
CA GLU A 87 -7.66 6.70 9.54
C GLU A 87 -7.69 7.98 8.70
N HIS A 88 -6.59 8.71 8.64
CA HIS A 88 -6.48 9.89 7.78
C HIS A 88 -6.61 9.55 6.30
N ILE A 89 -6.04 8.43 5.86
CA ILE A 89 -6.13 7.98 4.47
C ILE A 89 -7.54 7.50 4.13
N GLU A 90 -8.23 6.83 5.03
CA GLU A 90 -9.65 6.48 4.85
C GLU A 90 -10.53 7.72 4.69
N GLU A 91 -10.28 8.76 5.51
CA GLU A 91 -10.97 10.04 5.35
C GLU A 91 -10.67 10.68 3.99
N PHE A 92 -9.38 10.65 3.57
CA PHE A 92 -9.00 11.12 2.23
C PHE A 92 -9.75 10.36 1.12
N ILE A 93 -9.79 9.03 1.19
CA ILE A 93 -10.50 8.18 0.23
C ILE A 93 -11.98 8.54 0.20
N ARG A 94 -12.64 8.69 1.35
CA ARG A 94 -14.06 9.09 1.41
C ARG A 94 -14.33 10.46 0.78
N ARG A 95 -13.37 11.39 0.87
CA ARG A 95 -13.53 12.78 0.37
C ARG A 95 -13.27 12.92 -1.12
N PHE A 96 -12.40 12.10 -1.70
CA PHE A 96 -11.89 12.28 -3.05
C PHE A 96 -12.28 11.17 -4.03
N ARG A 97 -12.44 9.93 -3.56
CA ARG A 97 -12.82 8.82 -4.43
C ARG A 97 -14.29 8.92 -4.83
N LYS A 98 -14.55 8.88 -6.13
CA LYS A 98 -15.89 8.84 -6.70
C LYS A 98 -16.30 7.38 -6.98
N PRO A 99 -17.61 7.09 -7.06
CA PRO A 99 -18.07 5.77 -7.47
C PRO A 99 -17.49 5.38 -8.84
N GLY A 100 -16.82 4.23 -8.88
CA GLY A 100 -16.17 3.72 -10.09
C GLY A 100 -14.70 4.07 -10.22
N ASP A 101 -14.16 4.99 -9.42
CA ASP A 101 -12.72 5.26 -9.40
C ASP A 101 -11.97 4.09 -8.75
N PRO A 102 -10.86 3.61 -9.35
CA PRO A 102 -10.10 2.49 -8.79
C PRO A 102 -9.44 2.86 -7.46
N LEU A 103 -9.51 1.94 -6.52
CA LEU A 103 -8.76 1.94 -5.27
C LEU A 103 -7.77 0.78 -5.30
N PHE A 104 -6.50 1.13 -5.36
CA PHE A 104 -5.39 0.21 -5.32
C PHE A 104 -4.71 0.33 -3.96
N ILE A 105 -4.57 -0.79 -3.23
CA ILE A 105 -3.89 -0.82 -1.93
C ILE A 105 -2.76 -1.84 -1.99
N ASP A 106 -1.53 -1.36 -1.82
CA ASP A 106 -0.39 -2.20 -1.49
C ASP A 106 -0.31 -2.30 0.03
N PRO A 107 -0.65 -3.45 0.64
CA PRO A 107 -0.80 -3.58 2.10
C PRO A 107 0.56 -3.79 2.78
N VAL A 108 1.49 -2.86 2.56
CA VAL A 108 2.88 -2.93 2.99
C VAL A 108 2.99 -2.98 4.51
N MET A 109 3.36 -4.14 5.07
CA MET A 109 3.50 -4.32 6.51
C MET A 109 4.59 -5.30 6.94
N GLY A 110 5.25 -5.97 6.00
CA GLY A 110 6.29 -6.93 6.35
C GLY A 110 6.94 -7.62 5.17
N ASP A 111 8.05 -8.28 5.41
CA ASP A 111 8.78 -9.06 4.42
C ASP A 111 9.54 -10.22 5.08
N ASN A 112 9.87 -11.27 4.30
CA ASN A 112 10.62 -12.45 4.77
C ASN A 112 10.06 -13.09 6.06
N GLY A 113 8.74 -13.16 6.18
CA GLY A 113 8.03 -13.77 7.30
C GLY A 113 7.96 -12.91 8.56
N LYS A 114 8.36 -11.64 8.49
CA LYS A 114 8.38 -10.74 9.63
C LYS A 114 7.64 -9.45 9.34
N MET A 115 6.81 -9.04 10.26
CA MET A 115 6.23 -7.69 10.26
C MET A 115 7.33 -6.65 10.55
N TYR A 116 7.20 -5.47 9.98
CA TYR A 116 8.13 -4.36 10.25
C TYR A 116 8.05 -3.93 11.72
N ALA A 117 9.23 -3.76 12.34
CA ALA A 117 9.33 -3.50 13.77
C ALA A 117 8.69 -2.17 14.23
N ALA A 118 8.41 -1.26 13.32
CA ALA A 118 7.74 0.00 13.63
C ALA A 118 6.21 -0.14 13.76
N LEU A 119 5.63 -1.27 13.32
CA LEU A 119 4.19 -1.50 13.34
C LEU A 119 3.77 -2.24 14.61
N THR A 120 2.56 -1.97 15.08
CA THR A 120 1.97 -2.59 16.28
C THR A 120 1.38 -3.96 15.97
N ASP A 121 1.24 -4.82 16.99
CA ASP A 121 0.74 -6.19 16.81
C ASP A 121 -0.70 -6.27 16.24
N ASP A 122 -1.50 -5.23 16.42
CA ASP A 122 -2.87 -5.11 15.91
C ASP A 122 -2.94 -4.54 14.49
N TYR A 123 -1.81 -4.10 13.93
CA TYR A 123 -1.76 -3.50 12.60
C TYR A 123 -2.31 -4.41 11.47
N PRO A 124 -2.02 -5.72 11.42
CA PRO A 124 -2.58 -6.60 10.39
C PRO A 124 -4.11 -6.69 10.42
N GLU A 125 -4.72 -6.68 11.61
CA GLU A 125 -6.19 -6.66 11.74
C GLU A 125 -6.76 -5.33 11.23
N ARG A 126 -6.10 -4.22 11.53
CA ARG A 126 -6.51 -2.90 11.04
C ARG A 126 -6.34 -2.77 9.53
N MET A 127 -5.24 -3.28 8.99
CA MET A 127 -4.98 -3.32 7.54
C MET A 127 -6.02 -4.20 6.82
N ARG A 128 -6.43 -5.32 7.41
CA ARG A 128 -7.50 -6.16 6.87
C ARG A 128 -8.81 -5.40 6.70
N LYS A 129 -9.17 -4.54 7.66
CA LYS A 129 -10.34 -3.67 7.55
C LYS A 129 -10.15 -2.58 6.50
N PHE A 130 -8.94 -2.06 6.37
CA PHE A 130 -8.60 -1.01 5.41
C PHE A 130 -8.70 -1.48 3.96
N ILE A 131 -8.34 -2.73 3.67
CA ILE A 131 -8.42 -3.28 2.31
C ILE A 131 -9.84 -3.62 1.86
N GLU A 132 -10.84 -3.63 2.77
CA GLU A 132 -12.22 -3.90 2.42
C GLU A 132 -12.73 -2.90 1.38
N GLY A 133 -13.27 -3.40 0.28
CA GLY A 133 -13.74 -2.57 -0.84
C GLY A 133 -12.66 -1.99 -1.74
N ALA A 134 -11.41 -2.41 -1.58
CA ALA A 134 -10.37 -2.16 -2.57
C ALA A 134 -10.68 -2.87 -3.90
N ASP A 135 -10.34 -2.22 -5.01
CA ASP A 135 -10.44 -2.87 -6.31
C ASP A 135 -9.28 -3.85 -6.53
N ILE A 136 -8.07 -3.47 -6.11
CA ILE A 136 -6.87 -4.30 -6.27
C ILE A 136 -6.01 -4.19 -5.00
N ILE A 137 -5.47 -5.34 -4.56
CA ILE A 137 -4.40 -5.40 -3.55
C ILE A 137 -3.22 -6.23 -4.07
N THR A 138 -2.00 -5.88 -3.63
CA THR A 138 -0.75 -6.53 -4.08
C THR A 138 0.14 -7.03 -2.95
N PRO A 139 -0.38 -7.81 -1.99
CA PRO A 139 0.44 -8.29 -0.90
C PRO A 139 1.58 -9.19 -1.40
N ASN A 140 2.75 -9.12 -0.76
CA ASN A 140 3.74 -10.17 -0.86
C ASN A 140 3.30 -11.40 -0.03
N ILE A 141 4.07 -12.50 -0.07
CA ILE A 141 3.73 -13.74 0.66
C ILE A 141 3.60 -13.51 2.17
N THR A 142 4.47 -12.66 2.75
CA THR A 142 4.42 -12.33 4.19
C THR A 142 3.15 -11.59 4.54
N GLU A 143 2.82 -10.59 3.78
CA GLU A 143 1.62 -9.76 3.95
C GLU A 143 0.33 -10.58 3.74
N ALA A 144 0.33 -11.45 2.73
CA ALA A 144 -0.79 -12.38 2.52
C ALA A 144 -1.00 -13.31 3.73
N CYS A 145 0.09 -13.82 4.32
CA CYS A 145 0.01 -14.62 5.55
C CYS A 145 -0.48 -13.80 6.75
N LEU A 146 0.01 -12.57 6.94
CA LEU A 146 -0.44 -11.68 8.01
C LEU A 146 -1.92 -11.33 7.88
N LEU A 147 -2.39 -11.02 6.67
CA LEU A 147 -3.80 -10.70 6.41
C LEU A 147 -4.73 -11.90 6.63
N THR A 148 -4.30 -13.10 6.26
CA THR A 148 -5.11 -14.33 6.38
C THR A 148 -4.93 -15.05 7.72
N GLY A 149 -3.96 -14.62 8.56
CA GLY A 149 -3.64 -15.28 9.83
C GLY A 149 -2.94 -16.64 9.66
N ARG A 150 -2.36 -16.90 8.48
CA ARG A 150 -1.61 -18.14 8.19
C ARG A 150 -0.16 -18.02 8.65
N SER A 151 0.44 -19.16 9.00
CA SER A 151 1.87 -19.25 9.26
C SER A 151 2.66 -19.00 7.97
N PHE A 152 3.74 -18.22 8.08
CA PHE A 152 4.61 -17.93 6.94
C PHE A 152 5.29 -19.18 6.40
N ASN A 153 5.19 -19.38 5.09
CA ASN A 153 5.94 -20.34 4.30
C ASN A 153 6.64 -19.61 3.16
N PRO A 154 7.98 -19.59 3.08
CA PRO A 154 8.69 -18.84 2.02
C PRO A 154 8.47 -19.41 0.62
N CYS A 155 8.01 -20.66 0.52
CA CYS A 155 7.78 -21.35 -0.75
C CYS A 155 6.40 -22.06 -0.73
N PRO A 156 5.30 -21.28 -0.68
CA PRO A 156 3.98 -21.88 -0.69
C PRO A 156 3.73 -22.60 -2.02
N THR A 157 3.02 -23.70 -1.95
CA THR A 157 2.56 -24.39 -3.17
C THR A 157 1.54 -23.53 -3.93
N LEU A 158 1.38 -23.79 -5.21
CA LEU A 158 0.34 -23.12 -6.02
C LEU A 158 -1.06 -23.30 -5.40
N HIS A 159 -1.32 -24.43 -4.76
CA HIS A 159 -2.59 -24.68 -4.08
C HIS A 159 -2.79 -23.75 -2.88
N GLU A 160 -1.80 -23.65 -1.98
CA GLU A 160 -1.82 -22.75 -0.82
C GLU A 160 -1.95 -21.28 -1.24
N THR A 161 -1.22 -20.88 -2.29
CA THR A 161 -1.31 -19.52 -2.84
C THR A 161 -2.71 -19.21 -3.37
N LYS A 162 -3.34 -20.14 -4.09
CA LYS A 162 -4.71 -19.98 -4.57
C LYS A 162 -5.74 -19.92 -3.44
N GLU A 163 -5.53 -20.64 -2.34
CA GLU A 163 -6.37 -20.53 -1.16
C GLU A 163 -6.24 -19.15 -0.49
N MET A 164 -5.01 -18.66 -0.30
CA MET A 164 -4.79 -17.32 0.22
C MET A 164 -5.45 -16.24 -0.65
N LEU A 165 -5.33 -16.35 -1.97
CA LEU A 165 -6.00 -15.42 -2.91
C LEU A 165 -7.52 -15.43 -2.74
N ARG A 166 -8.14 -16.61 -2.56
CA ARG A 166 -9.59 -16.70 -2.32
C ARG A 166 -10.00 -16.07 -0.99
N GLU A 167 -9.20 -16.27 0.07
CA GLU A 167 -9.44 -15.64 1.38
C GLU A 167 -9.30 -14.13 1.30
N LEU A 168 -8.27 -13.62 0.63
CA LEU A 168 -8.07 -12.18 0.43
C LEU A 168 -9.25 -11.55 -0.33
N CYS A 169 -9.73 -12.19 -1.39
CA CYS A 169 -10.94 -11.74 -2.09
C CYS A 169 -12.20 -11.85 -1.21
N GLY A 170 -12.22 -12.82 -0.27
CA GLY A 170 -13.30 -12.97 0.72
C GLY A 170 -13.43 -11.77 1.69
N PHE A 171 -12.40 -10.95 1.85
CA PHE A 171 -12.45 -9.68 2.60
C PHE A 171 -13.10 -8.52 1.82
N GLY A 172 -13.75 -8.78 0.70
CA GLY A 172 -14.44 -7.75 -0.11
C GLY A 172 -13.55 -7.07 -1.15
N VAL A 173 -12.37 -7.60 -1.41
CA VAL A 173 -11.45 -7.14 -2.45
C VAL A 173 -11.86 -7.74 -3.81
N LYS A 174 -11.84 -6.94 -4.88
CA LYS A 174 -12.21 -7.46 -6.22
C LYS A 174 -11.11 -8.31 -6.83
N PHE A 175 -9.85 -7.87 -6.74
CA PHE A 175 -8.69 -8.56 -7.28
C PHE A 175 -7.56 -8.57 -6.25
N ALA A 176 -6.97 -9.73 -6.03
CA ALA A 176 -5.76 -9.87 -5.21
C ALA A 176 -4.64 -10.49 -6.05
N VAL A 177 -3.45 -9.91 -5.96
CA VAL A 177 -2.24 -10.39 -6.64
C VAL A 177 -1.18 -10.62 -5.58
N ILE A 178 -0.80 -11.88 -5.31
CA ILE A 178 0.30 -12.18 -4.39
C ILE A 178 1.61 -12.06 -5.16
N THR A 179 2.45 -11.11 -4.77
CA THR A 179 3.76 -10.86 -5.40
C THR A 179 4.85 -11.73 -4.77
N GLY A 180 5.94 -11.96 -5.53
CA GLY A 180 7.09 -12.73 -5.04
C GLY A 180 6.85 -14.25 -4.98
N PHE A 181 5.80 -14.76 -5.60
CA PHE A 181 5.59 -16.20 -5.74
C PHE A 181 6.65 -16.83 -6.64
N SER A 182 7.21 -17.96 -6.24
CA SER A 182 8.20 -18.69 -7.03
C SER A 182 7.78 -20.14 -7.23
N GLU A 183 7.69 -20.59 -8.47
CA GLU A 183 7.46 -21.99 -8.83
C GLU A 183 8.54 -22.46 -9.81
N LYS A 184 9.19 -23.61 -9.50
CA LYS A 184 10.22 -24.23 -10.35
C LYS A 184 11.35 -23.27 -10.77
N GLY A 185 11.72 -22.32 -9.89
CA GLY A 185 12.78 -21.33 -10.16
C GLY A 185 12.35 -20.16 -11.04
N GLN A 186 11.07 -20.03 -11.37
CA GLN A 186 10.49 -18.87 -12.03
C GLN A 186 9.77 -18.00 -11.00
N LEU A 187 10.06 -16.69 -11.03
CA LEU A 187 9.38 -15.71 -10.22
C LEU A 187 8.08 -15.30 -10.93
N GLY A 188 6.99 -15.15 -10.17
CA GLY A 188 5.69 -14.76 -10.68
C GLY A 188 4.90 -13.91 -9.68
N ALA A 189 3.73 -13.51 -10.08
CA ALA A 189 2.71 -12.85 -9.28
C ALA A 189 1.34 -13.46 -9.62
#